data_00ec6c9eec8353fe9cb156596ff61a8c
#
_entry.id   00ec6c9eec8353fe9cb156596ff61a8c
#
_cell.length_a   1.000
_cell.length_b   1.000
_cell.length_c   1.000
_cell.angle_alpha   90.00
_cell.angle_beta   90.00
_cell.angle_gamma   90.00
#
_symmetry.space_group_name_H-M   'P 1'
#
loop_
_entity.id
_entity.type
_entity.pdbx_description
1 polymer ?
#
loop_
_entity_poly.entity_id
_entity_poly.type
_entity_poly.pdbx_seq_one_letter_code
_entity_poly.pdbx_strand_id
1 'polypeptide(L)'
;MHSGSVSVRHPELHNHALPPSHPSQPLPESITKIGKGAVVFLGISAEDTLTDCDYVLRKTMSLRLWPDPDDEENKQWTKSLLDLNRLDVLFVSQFTLLAECSKGKKPSFSRAMKPQEAKEMYDEFLKKAKEEYKENGIKEGKFGAMMDVHIENDGPVTVIIDSQNKGG
;
A
#
# COMPACT_ATOMS: atom_id res chain seq x y z
N MET A 1 -10.15 21.67 2.35
CA MET A 1 -10.32 20.20 2.29
C MET A 1 -9.63 19.70 1.02
N HIS A 2 -8.43 19.15 1.17
CA HIS A 2 -7.72 18.59 0.01
C HIS A 2 -8.14 17.12 -0.13
N SER A 3 -8.59 16.74 -1.30
CA SER A 3 -8.95 15.36 -1.61
C SER A 3 -7.77 14.70 -2.31
N GLY A 4 -6.93 14.02 -1.55
CA GLY A 4 -5.91 13.17 -2.14
C GLY A 4 -6.55 12.07 -2.98
N SER A 5 -5.96 11.76 -4.12
CA SER A 5 -6.37 10.63 -4.97
C SER A 5 -5.16 9.76 -5.30
N VAL A 6 -5.37 8.45 -5.38
CA VAL A 6 -4.32 7.49 -5.73
C VAL A 6 -4.71 6.72 -6.98
N SER A 7 -3.79 6.59 -7.91
CA SER A 7 -3.97 5.74 -9.08
C SER A 7 -2.74 4.89 -9.34
N VAL A 8 -2.96 3.65 -9.73
CA VAL A 8 -1.91 2.71 -10.15
C VAL A 8 -2.07 2.43 -11.64
N ARG A 9 -0.98 2.49 -12.38
CA ARG A 9 -0.96 2.29 -13.83
C ARG A 9 0.08 1.24 -14.22
N HIS A 10 -0.13 0.57 -15.35
CA HIS A 10 0.93 -0.19 -16.02
C HIS A 10 1.83 0.78 -16.77
N PRO A 11 3.16 0.77 -16.57
CA PRO A 11 4.06 1.39 -17.51
C PRO A 11 3.99 0.62 -18.82
N GLU A 12 3.75 1.30 -19.94
CA GLU A 12 4.03 0.70 -21.22
C GLU A 12 5.54 0.39 -21.28
N LEU A 13 5.90 -0.76 -21.90
CA LEU A 13 7.28 -1.19 -22.09
C LEU A 13 8.00 -0.17 -23.00
N HIS A 14 8.45 0.91 -22.42
CA HIS A 14 9.34 1.84 -23.09
C HIS A 14 10.77 1.54 -22.68
N ASN A 15 11.57 1.14 -23.67
CA ASN A 15 13.02 1.20 -23.63
C ASN A 15 13.45 2.52 -22.99
N HIS A 16 14.42 2.48 -22.08
CA HIS A 16 15.02 3.58 -21.32
C HIS A 16 15.31 4.84 -22.18
N ALA A 17 14.29 5.55 -22.55
CA ALA A 17 14.37 6.89 -23.12
C ALA A 17 13.55 7.83 -22.23
N LEU A 18 14.08 9.02 -21.95
CA LEU A 18 13.38 10.10 -21.27
C LEU A 18 11.98 10.28 -21.86
N PRO A 19 10.97 10.64 -21.06
CA PRO A 19 9.59 10.78 -21.55
C PRO A 19 9.55 11.70 -22.76
N PRO A 20 8.83 11.33 -23.83
CA PRO A 20 8.73 12.14 -25.03
C PRO A 20 8.06 13.48 -24.70
N SER A 21 8.63 14.55 -25.21
CA SER A 21 8.16 15.93 -25.06
C SER A 21 6.89 16.25 -25.85
N HIS A 22 6.03 15.27 -26.14
CA HIS A 22 4.81 15.45 -26.91
C HIS A 22 3.54 15.11 -26.12
N PRO A 23 2.55 16.00 -26.06
CA PRO A 23 1.34 15.88 -25.25
C PRO A 23 0.21 15.02 -25.87
N SER A 24 0.48 14.11 -26.79
CA SER A 24 -0.56 13.45 -27.60
C SER A 24 -0.71 11.93 -27.44
N GLN A 25 0.01 11.29 -26.51
CA GLN A 25 -0.28 9.90 -26.20
C GLN A 25 -1.28 9.81 -25.05
N PRO A 26 -2.40 9.06 -25.21
CA PRO A 26 -3.29 8.80 -24.10
C PRO A 26 -2.50 8.09 -22.98
N LEU A 27 -2.67 8.56 -21.74
CA LEU A 27 -2.06 7.91 -20.57
C LEU A 27 -2.54 6.45 -20.52
N PRO A 28 -1.66 5.50 -20.16
CA PRO A 28 -2.04 4.11 -20.04
C PRO A 28 -3.23 3.96 -19.07
N GLU A 29 -4.11 3.01 -19.37
CA GLU A 29 -5.32 2.79 -18.59
C GLU A 29 -4.97 2.47 -17.14
N SER A 30 -5.65 3.09 -16.21
CA SER A 30 -5.43 2.87 -14.77
C SER A 30 -5.87 1.46 -14.38
N ILE A 31 -4.99 0.67 -13.74
CA ILE A 31 -5.32 -0.66 -13.23
C ILE A 31 -6.36 -0.54 -12.10
N THR A 32 -6.11 0.40 -11.18
CA THR A 32 -7.00 0.67 -10.06
C THR A 32 -6.82 2.10 -9.56
N LYS A 33 -7.85 2.62 -8.91
CA LYS A 33 -7.88 3.98 -8.34
C LYS A 33 -8.69 3.97 -7.06
N ILE A 34 -8.24 4.75 -6.07
CA ILE A 34 -9.01 5.11 -4.88
C ILE A 34 -9.11 6.64 -4.76
N GLY A 35 -10.10 7.09 -4.02
CA GLY A 35 -10.21 8.46 -3.55
C GLY A 35 -9.43 8.66 -2.23
N LYS A 36 -10.09 9.33 -1.27
CA LYS A 36 -9.53 9.45 0.10
C LYS A 36 -9.38 8.09 0.76
N GLY A 37 -8.21 7.85 1.37
CA GLY A 37 -7.96 6.59 2.02
C GLY A 37 -6.50 6.36 2.38
N ALA A 38 -6.10 5.11 2.40
CA ALA A 38 -4.74 4.71 2.66
C ALA A 38 -4.14 3.93 1.49
N VAL A 39 -2.87 4.18 1.18
CA VAL A 39 -2.06 3.31 0.33
C VAL A 39 -1.14 2.50 1.21
N VAL A 40 -1.18 1.20 1.05
CA VAL A 40 -0.39 0.26 1.84
C VAL A 40 0.54 -0.50 0.92
N PHE A 41 1.83 -0.23 1.01
CA PHE A 41 2.85 -1.05 0.38
C PHE A 41 3.16 -2.23 1.30
N LEU A 42 2.90 -3.45 0.84
CA LEU A 42 3.05 -4.67 1.62
C LEU A 42 4.26 -5.48 1.15
N GLY A 43 5.29 -5.57 2.00
CA GLY A 43 6.41 -6.48 1.84
C GLY A 43 6.19 -7.76 2.64
N ILE A 44 6.52 -8.91 2.06
CA ILE A 44 6.39 -10.22 2.70
C ILE A 44 7.77 -10.85 2.78
N SER A 45 8.25 -11.10 4.01
CA SER A 45 9.53 -11.75 4.31
C SER A 45 9.43 -13.26 4.16
N ALA A 46 10.54 -13.91 3.83
CA ALA A 46 10.64 -15.38 3.81
C ALA A 46 10.35 -16.03 5.18
N GLU A 47 10.45 -15.25 6.26
CA GLU A 47 10.21 -15.72 7.62
C GLU A 47 8.78 -15.44 8.10
N ASP A 48 7.98 -14.70 7.32
CA ASP A 48 6.62 -14.31 7.72
C ASP A 48 5.67 -15.51 7.70
N THR A 49 4.73 -15.46 8.63
CA THR A 49 3.64 -16.42 8.81
C THR A 49 2.28 -15.73 8.67
N LEU A 50 1.20 -16.49 8.65
CA LEU A 50 -0.15 -15.92 8.67
C LEU A 50 -0.41 -15.07 9.92
N THR A 51 0.26 -15.35 11.06
CA THR A 51 0.17 -14.52 12.27
C THR A 51 0.75 -13.12 12.05
N ASP A 52 1.81 -13.01 11.24
CA ASP A 52 2.40 -11.72 10.87
C ASP A 52 1.46 -10.93 9.96
N CYS A 53 0.85 -11.60 9.00
CA CYS A 53 -0.19 -11.03 8.16
C CYS A 53 -1.37 -10.49 8.98
N ASP A 54 -1.88 -11.27 9.92
CA ASP A 54 -2.99 -10.87 10.81
C ASP A 54 -2.60 -9.66 11.67
N TYR A 55 -1.36 -9.63 12.17
CA TYR A 55 -0.86 -8.48 12.93
C TYR A 55 -0.83 -7.22 12.08
N VAL A 56 -0.23 -7.27 10.89
CA VAL A 56 -0.12 -6.13 9.98
C VAL A 56 -1.50 -5.66 9.52
N LEU A 57 -2.39 -6.57 9.16
CA LEU A 57 -3.76 -6.24 8.77
C LEU A 57 -4.49 -5.50 9.90
N ARG A 58 -4.54 -6.11 11.08
CA ARG A 58 -5.18 -5.51 12.25
C ARG A 58 -4.61 -4.12 12.58
N LYS A 59 -3.28 -3.96 12.52
CA LYS A 59 -2.65 -2.65 12.75
C LYS A 59 -3.03 -1.65 11.67
N THR A 60 -2.96 -2.03 10.41
CA THR A 60 -3.38 -1.17 9.28
C THR A 60 -4.81 -0.65 9.47
N MET A 61 -5.72 -1.51 9.85
CA MET A 61 -7.14 -1.16 9.98
C MET A 61 -7.45 -0.36 11.26
N SER A 62 -6.71 -0.58 12.35
CA SER A 62 -7.03 -0.01 13.67
C SER A 62 -6.19 1.21 14.08
N LEU A 63 -5.10 1.53 13.38
CA LEU A 63 -4.31 2.72 13.70
C LEU A 63 -5.13 3.99 13.47
N ARG A 64 -5.14 4.86 14.47
CA ARG A 64 -5.85 6.13 14.45
C ARG A 64 -5.00 7.18 13.76
N LEU A 65 -5.18 7.33 12.45
CA LEU A 65 -4.39 8.22 11.59
C LEU A 65 -5.20 9.43 11.11
N TRP A 66 -6.50 9.49 11.37
CA TRP A 66 -7.40 10.54 10.89
C TRP A 66 -8.03 11.30 12.05
N PRO A 67 -8.44 12.55 11.80
CA PRO A 67 -9.26 13.28 12.74
C PRO A 67 -10.69 12.73 12.81
N ASP A 68 -11.38 13.02 13.89
CA ASP A 68 -12.83 12.82 13.97
C ASP A 68 -13.54 13.89 13.12
N PRO A 69 -14.34 13.50 12.13
CA PRO A 69 -15.07 14.47 11.30
C PRO A 69 -16.14 15.27 12.06
N ASP A 70 -16.59 14.74 13.20
CA ASP A 70 -17.61 15.36 14.06
C ASP A 70 -16.98 16.19 15.20
N ASP A 71 -15.64 16.21 15.32
CA ASP A 71 -14.94 17.04 16.31
C ASP A 71 -14.64 18.43 15.72
N GLU A 72 -15.23 19.46 16.30
CA GLU A 72 -15.03 20.87 15.91
C GLU A 72 -13.56 21.30 16.02
N GLU A 73 -12.80 20.72 16.94
CA GLU A 73 -11.37 20.98 17.10
C GLU A 73 -10.51 20.25 16.07
N ASN A 74 -11.10 19.35 15.28
CA ASN A 74 -10.43 18.56 14.24
C ASN A 74 -9.13 17.89 14.74
N LYS A 75 -9.17 17.31 15.93
CA LYS A 75 -8.02 16.66 16.54
C LYS A 75 -7.55 15.49 15.70
N GLN A 76 -6.27 15.54 15.31
CA GLN A 76 -5.62 14.46 14.58
C GLN A 76 -5.49 13.19 15.46
N TRP A 77 -5.28 12.04 14.83
CA TRP A 77 -4.96 10.77 15.49
C TRP A 77 -6.10 10.21 16.37
N THR A 78 -7.33 10.46 16.00
CA THR A 78 -8.52 10.08 16.78
C THR A 78 -9.31 8.93 16.18
N LYS A 79 -9.30 8.79 14.86
CA LYS A 79 -10.09 7.76 14.14
C LYS A 79 -9.19 6.86 13.28
N SER A 80 -9.58 5.61 13.20
CA SER A 80 -8.98 4.57 12.34
C SER A 80 -9.82 4.36 11.06
N LEU A 81 -9.33 3.50 10.18
CA LEU A 81 -10.10 3.04 9.01
C LEU A 81 -11.41 2.38 9.44
N LEU A 82 -11.37 1.53 10.48
CA LEU A 82 -12.58 0.86 11.01
C LEU A 82 -13.58 1.87 11.59
N ASP A 83 -13.11 2.88 12.33
CA ASP A 83 -13.97 3.88 12.93
C ASP A 83 -14.70 4.71 11.86
N LEU A 84 -14.01 5.08 10.79
CA LEU A 84 -14.57 5.91 9.71
C LEU A 84 -15.38 5.10 8.70
N ASN A 85 -14.99 3.87 8.40
CA ASN A 85 -15.63 2.93 7.46
C ASN A 85 -16.12 3.54 6.13
N ARG A 86 -15.50 4.62 5.67
CA ARG A 86 -15.83 5.35 4.43
C ARG A 86 -14.64 5.59 3.51
N LEU A 87 -13.44 5.36 4.04
CA LEU A 87 -12.19 5.52 3.32
C LEU A 87 -11.89 4.26 2.51
N ASP A 88 -11.14 4.42 1.43
CA ASP A 88 -10.68 3.28 0.65
C ASP A 88 -9.26 2.88 1.08
N VAL A 89 -8.90 1.62 0.85
CA VAL A 89 -7.54 1.11 1.10
C VAL A 89 -7.02 0.44 -0.17
N LEU A 90 -5.88 0.91 -0.65
CA LEU A 90 -5.19 0.32 -1.80
C LEU A 90 -3.96 -0.44 -1.32
N PHE A 91 -3.97 -1.75 -1.49
CA PHE A 91 -2.81 -2.61 -1.23
C PHE A 91 -1.98 -2.79 -2.49
N VAL A 92 -0.66 -2.63 -2.35
CA VAL A 92 0.33 -2.82 -3.41
C VAL A 92 1.44 -3.72 -2.87
N SER A 93 1.67 -4.87 -3.49
CA SER A 93 2.79 -5.73 -3.12
C SER A 93 4.13 -5.06 -3.44
N GLN A 94 5.06 -5.04 -2.47
CA GLN A 94 6.31 -4.30 -2.57
C GLN A 94 7.46 -5.05 -1.90
N PHE A 95 8.06 -6.02 -2.58
CA PHE A 95 9.17 -6.82 -2.04
C PHE A 95 10.42 -5.99 -1.72
N THR A 96 10.58 -4.83 -2.36
CA THR A 96 11.73 -3.95 -2.13
C THR A 96 11.75 -3.32 -0.73
N LEU A 97 10.67 -3.41 0.05
CA LEU A 97 10.66 -3.06 1.48
C LEU A 97 11.59 -3.97 2.30
N LEU A 98 11.89 -5.18 1.81
CA LEU A 98 12.81 -6.14 2.41
C LEU A 98 14.27 -5.97 1.94
N ALA A 99 14.59 -4.83 1.32
CA ALA A 99 15.92 -4.55 0.80
C ALA A 99 16.97 -4.43 1.90
N GLU A 100 18.07 -5.16 1.77
CA GLU A 100 19.28 -4.99 2.56
C GLU A 100 20.28 -4.12 1.79
N CYS A 101 20.53 -2.92 2.30
CA CYS A 101 21.38 -1.91 1.66
C CYS A 101 22.71 -1.70 2.41
N SER A 102 23.01 -2.52 3.42
CA SER A 102 24.20 -2.37 4.28
C SER A 102 25.52 -2.74 3.59
N LYS A 103 25.46 -3.57 2.55
CA LYS A 103 26.66 -4.08 1.86
C LYS A 103 26.68 -3.65 0.39
N GLY A 104 27.78 -2.94 0.01
CA GLY A 104 28.00 -2.54 -1.38
C GLY A 104 27.03 -1.46 -1.88
N LYS A 105 26.88 -1.37 -3.21
CA LYS A 105 26.04 -0.34 -3.89
C LYS A 105 24.75 -0.93 -4.48
N LYS A 106 24.59 -2.25 -4.45
CA LYS A 106 23.42 -2.95 -5.00
C LYS A 106 22.58 -3.49 -3.84
N PRO A 107 21.27 -3.15 -3.77
CA PRO A 107 20.38 -3.73 -2.78
C PRO A 107 20.30 -5.27 -2.94
N SER A 108 20.22 -5.98 -1.82
CA SER A 108 19.89 -7.40 -1.78
C SER A 108 18.45 -7.57 -1.36
N PHE A 109 17.73 -8.48 -2.02
CA PHE A 109 16.34 -8.80 -1.69
C PHE A 109 16.20 -10.26 -1.20
N SER A 110 17.28 -10.83 -0.68
CA SER A 110 17.32 -12.22 -0.21
C SER A 110 16.35 -12.54 0.93
N ARG A 111 15.92 -11.52 1.66
CA ARG A 111 14.93 -11.66 2.73
C ARG A 111 13.48 -11.70 2.24
N ALA A 112 13.22 -11.30 1.01
CA ALA A 112 11.87 -11.35 0.45
C ALA A 112 11.45 -12.81 0.20
N MET A 113 10.18 -13.10 0.50
CA MET A 113 9.57 -14.40 0.20
C MET A 113 9.56 -14.64 -1.31
N LYS A 114 9.70 -15.92 -1.70
CA LYS A 114 9.68 -16.29 -3.13
C LYS A 114 8.34 -15.91 -3.76
N PRO A 115 8.33 -15.51 -5.05
CA PRO A 115 7.14 -14.95 -5.69
C PRO A 115 5.88 -15.79 -5.58
N GLN A 116 5.99 -17.12 -5.73
CA GLN A 116 4.84 -18.03 -5.67
C GLN A 116 4.22 -18.05 -4.26
N GLU A 117 5.04 -18.29 -3.25
CA GLU A 117 4.63 -18.34 -1.84
C GLU A 117 4.09 -16.97 -1.37
N ALA A 118 4.78 -15.89 -1.78
CA ALA A 118 4.36 -14.52 -1.49
C ALA A 118 3.00 -14.18 -2.11
N LYS A 119 2.71 -14.68 -3.32
CA LYS A 119 1.42 -14.48 -3.97
C LYS A 119 0.29 -15.15 -3.19
N GLU A 120 0.48 -16.38 -2.74
CA GLU A 120 -0.50 -17.12 -1.96
C GLU A 120 -0.79 -16.43 -0.62
N MET A 121 0.25 -15.97 0.07
CA MET A 121 0.11 -15.23 1.32
C MET A 121 -0.55 -13.86 1.11
N TYR A 122 -0.22 -13.15 0.03
CA TYR A 122 -0.82 -11.88 -0.34
C TYR A 122 -2.32 -12.04 -0.63
N ASP A 123 -2.71 -13.10 -1.35
CA ASP A 123 -4.12 -13.37 -1.66
C ASP A 123 -4.94 -13.67 -0.40
N GLU A 124 -4.37 -14.45 0.53
CA GLU A 124 -5.04 -14.71 1.82
C GLU A 124 -5.15 -13.44 2.67
N PHE A 125 -4.12 -12.60 2.67
CA PHE A 125 -4.16 -11.29 3.32
C PHE A 125 -5.29 -10.41 2.76
N LEU A 126 -5.39 -10.31 1.44
CA LEU A 126 -6.44 -9.51 0.78
C LEU A 126 -7.83 -10.06 1.03
N LYS A 127 -7.98 -11.38 1.05
CA LYS A 127 -9.25 -12.03 1.37
C LYS A 127 -9.71 -11.63 2.78
N LYS A 128 -8.84 -11.75 3.79
CA LYS A 128 -9.14 -11.31 5.15
C LYS A 128 -9.44 -9.82 5.23
N ALA A 129 -8.68 -8.98 4.53
CA ALA A 129 -8.93 -7.55 4.49
C ALA A 129 -10.33 -7.21 3.95
N LYS A 130 -10.78 -7.93 2.91
CA LYS A 130 -12.13 -7.77 2.33
C LYS A 130 -13.23 -8.29 3.26
N GLU A 131 -12.96 -9.31 4.07
CA GLU A 131 -13.89 -9.84 5.08
C GLU A 131 -14.03 -8.90 6.29
N GLU A 132 -12.93 -8.25 6.70
CA GLU A 132 -12.90 -7.38 7.89
C GLU A 132 -13.31 -5.93 7.62
N TYR A 133 -13.38 -5.51 6.36
CA TYR A 133 -13.69 -4.14 5.98
C TYR A 133 -14.86 -4.10 4.98
N LYS A 134 -15.35 -2.91 4.63
CA LYS A 134 -16.41 -2.76 3.62
C LYS A 134 -15.99 -3.41 2.29
N GLU A 135 -16.86 -4.18 1.69
CA GLU A 135 -16.60 -5.03 0.51
C GLU A 135 -15.92 -4.27 -0.64
N ASN A 136 -16.39 -3.07 -0.96
CA ASN A 136 -15.84 -2.27 -2.06
C ASN A 136 -14.75 -1.29 -1.65
N GLY A 137 -14.35 -1.26 -0.37
CA GLY A 137 -13.34 -0.37 0.16
C GLY A 137 -11.91 -0.85 0.01
N ILE A 138 -11.72 -2.15 -0.23
CA ILE A 138 -10.40 -2.75 -0.45
C ILE A 138 -10.13 -2.85 -1.95
N LYS A 139 -9.03 -2.24 -2.36
CA LYS A 139 -8.51 -2.28 -3.73
C LYS A 139 -7.09 -2.85 -3.72
N GLU A 140 -6.67 -3.35 -4.86
CA GLU A 140 -5.35 -3.96 -5.00
C GLU A 140 -4.68 -3.55 -6.32
N GLY A 141 -3.35 -3.46 -6.29
CA GLY A 141 -2.52 -3.42 -7.48
C GLY A 141 -2.33 -4.83 -8.05
N LYS A 142 -1.75 -4.93 -9.25
CA LYS A 142 -1.43 -6.22 -9.85
C LYS A 142 -0.16 -6.80 -9.24
N PHE A 143 -0.26 -7.93 -8.53
CA PHE A 143 0.87 -8.60 -7.90
C PHE A 143 1.99 -8.91 -8.90
N GLY A 144 3.24 -8.59 -8.51
CA GLY A 144 4.43 -8.87 -9.31
C GLY A 144 4.57 -8.08 -10.60
N ALA A 145 3.65 -7.17 -10.91
CA ALA A 145 3.75 -6.32 -12.08
C ALA A 145 4.58 -5.06 -11.81
N MET A 146 5.25 -4.56 -12.85
CA MET A 146 5.78 -3.21 -12.85
C MET A 146 4.61 -2.23 -12.95
N MET A 147 4.56 -1.23 -12.07
CA MET A 147 3.46 -0.27 -11.99
C MET A 147 3.98 1.13 -11.67
N ASP A 148 3.35 2.14 -12.25
CA ASP A 148 3.49 3.52 -11.80
C ASP A 148 2.42 3.81 -10.75
N VAL A 149 2.83 4.28 -9.58
CA VAL A 149 1.92 4.62 -8.48
C VAL A 149 1.96 6.13 -8.27
N HIS A 150 0.84 6.78 -8.57
CA HIS A 150 0.68 8.20 -8.32
C HIS A 150 -0.07 8.42 -7.01
N ILE A 151 0.54 9.14 -6.07
CA ILE A 151 -0.01 9.39 -4.74
C ILE A 151 0.03 10.90 -4.47
N GLU A 152 -1.12 11.46 -4.10
CA GLU A 152 -1.20 12.75 -3.46
C GLU A 152 -1.34 12.52 -1.95
N ASN A 153 -0.21 12.61 -1.21
CA ASN A 153 -0.15 12.27 0.21
C ASN A 153 -0.35 13.53 1.06
N ASP A 154 -1.45 13.55 1.81
CA ASP A 154 -1.82 14.65 2.68
C ASP A 154 -1.01 14.59 4.00
N GLY A 155 -0.44 15.74 4.37
CA GLY A 155 0.32 15.85 5.60
C GLY A 155 1.83 16.12 5.45
N PRO A 156 2.67 15.37 4.70
CA PRO A 156 2.53 13.97 4.33
C PRO A 156 2.67 13.03 5.54
N VAL A 157 1.71 12.15 5.73
CA VAL A 157 1.73 11.14 6.78
C VAL A 157 2.14 9.79 6.21
N THR A 158 3.19 9.21 6.78
CA THR A 158 3.67 7.87 6.41
C THR A 158 4.06 7.11 7.67
N VAL A 159 3.57 5.88 7.82
CA VAL A 159 3.80 5.02 8.98
C VAL A 159 4.38 3.69 8.52
N ILE A 160 5.32 3.14 9.27
CA ILE A 160 5.88 1.81 9.04
C ILE A 160 5.31 0.88 10.11
N ILE A 161 4.77 -0.26 9.67
CA ILE A 161 4.31 -1.35 10.53
C ILE A 161 5.21 -2.55 10.25
N ASP A 162 5.88 -3.03 11.28
CA ASP A 162 6.76 -4.19 11.20
C ASP A 162 6.28 -5.27 12.19
N SER A 163 5.94 -6.46 11.67
CA SER A 163 5.46 -7.58 12.47
C SER A 163 6.56 -8.18 13.36
N GLN A 164 7.83 -8.01 12.99
CA GLN A 164 8.97 -8.52 13.75
C GLN A 164 9.43 -7.53 14.84
N ASN A 165 9.05 -6.25 14.70
CA ASN A 165 9.38 -5.20 15.66
C ASN A 165 8.11 -4.60 16.30
N LYS A 166 7.39 -5.43 17.06
CA LYS A 166 6.08 -5.07 17.68
C LYS A 166 6.15 -4.06 18.82
N GLY A 167 7.35 -3.71 19.28
CA GLY A 167 7.59 -2.88 20.45
C GLY A 167 8.43 -1.64 20.21
N GLY A 168 8.58 -1.21 18.94
CA GLY A 168 9.31 0.00 18.55
C GLY A 168 8.64 1.27 18.96
#